data_14880e879abe661eb04487f2c3ae239b
#
_entry.id   14880e879abe661eb04487f2c3ae239b
#
_cell.length_a   1.000
_cell.length_b   1.000
_cell.length_c   1.000
_cell.angle_alpha   90.00
_cell.angle_beta   90.00
_cell.angle_gamma   90.00
#
_symmetry.space_group_name_H-M   'P 1'
#
loop_
_entity.id
_entity.type
_entity.pdbx_description
1 polymer ?
#
loop_
_entity_poly.entity_id
_entity_poly.type
_entity_poly.pdbx_seq_one_letter_code
_entity_poly.pdbx_strand_id
1 'polypeptide(L)'
;ASDTLKSWNLLPTKPDWAQGLAKTWAPGEAGARELLATFLDDGLKGYAEGRDRPDQQHVSRLSAHLHWGEISPHHVWYATRNAMARAEGVLDRDGEKFLKEVLWREFAYHLLHHVPHFPDKPFKPEYEDFPWVVDSEALQKWQRGQTGYPIVDAGMRELWATGIMHN
;
A
#
# COMPACT_ATOMS: atom_id res chain seq x y z
N ALA A 1 -14.08 3.00 36.34
CA ALA A 1 -12.72 3.22 35.80
C ALA A 1 -12.67 2.60 34.43
N SER A 2 -12.07 3.30 33.45
CA SER A 2 -11.90 2.75 32.09
C SER A 2 -10.65 1.89 32.07
N ASP A 3 -10.70 0.78 31.32
CA ASP A 3 -9.52 -0.05 31.09
C ASP A 3 -8.48 0.71 30.24
N THR A 4 -7.20 0.39 30.44
CA THR A 4 -6.14 0.92 29.56
C THR A 4 -6.02 0.03 28.31
N LEU A 5 -5.64 0.60 27.17
CA LEU A 5 -5.38 -0.19 25.95
C LEU A 5 -4.35 -1.31 26.18
N LYS A 6 -3.38 -1.06 27.05
CA LYS A 6 -2.35 -2.05 27.40
C LYS A 6 -2.94 -3.28 28.10
N SER A 7 -4.01 -3.11 28.92
CA SER A 7 -4.65 -4.24 29.62
C SER A 7 -5.36 -5.22 28.68
N TRP A 8 -5.65 -4.81 27.46
CA TRP A 8 -6.32 -5.64 26.45
C TRP A 8 -5.39 -6.66 25.78
N ASN A 9 -4.08 -6.51 25.93
CA ASN A 9 -3.06 -7.44 25.41
C ASN A 9 -3.23 -7.77 23.92
N LEU A 10 -3.54 -6.76 23.08
CA LEU A 10 -3.82 -6.94 21.65
C LEU A 10 -2.56 -7.11 20.78
N LEU A 11 -1.38 -6.80 21.33
CA LEU A 11 -0.13 -6.93 20.61
C LEU A 11 0.41 -8.36 20.68
N PRO A 12 0.94 -8.92 19.59
CA PRO A 12 1.57 -10.22 19.58
C PRO A 12 2.85 -10.19 20.41
N THR A 13 3.00 -11.16 21.31
CA THR A 13 4.18 -11.24 22.19
C THR A 13 4.96 -12.55 22.06
N LYS A 14 4.29 -13.63 21.61
CA LYS A 14 4.90 -14.97 21.47
C LYS A 14 4.26 -15.76 20.32
N PRO A 15 4.89 -15.82 19.15
CA PRO A 15 6.05 -15.02 18.72
C PRO A 15 5.69 -13.57 18.49
N ASP A 16 6.63 -12.66 18.74
CA ASP A 16 6.51 -11.25 18.37
C ASP A 16 6.89 -11.09 16.88
N TRP A 17 5.90 -11.24 16.02
CA TRP A 17 6.06 -11.08 14.57
C TRP A 17 5.84 -9.63 14.09
N ALA A 18 5.40 -8.73 14.98
CA ALA A 18 5.02 -7.37 14.62
C ALA A 18 6.15 -6.34 14.77
N GLN A 19 7.34 -6.70 15.25
CA GLN A 19 8.43 -5.75 15.51
C GLN A 19 8.84 -4.94 14.27
N GLY A 20 8.92 -5.58 13.11
CA GLY A 20 9.26 -4.90 11.85
C GLY A 20 8.18 -3.89 11.45
N LEU A 21 6.91 -4.28 11.56
CA LEU A 21 5.77 -3.42 11.32
C LEU A 21 5.77 -2.21 12.27
N ALA A 22 5.98 -2.43 13.57
CA ALA A 22 6.01 -1.38 14.59
C ALA A 22 7.15 -0.36 14.37
N LYS A 23 8.27 -0.78 13.77
CA LYS A 23 9.39 0.12 13.42
C LYS A 23 9.14 0.89 12.12
N THR A 24 8.31 0.35 11.24
CA THR A 24 8.07 0.89 9.90
C THR A 24 6.90 1.87 9.87
N TRP A 25 5.88 1.65 10.69
CA TRP A 25 4.62 2.37 10.64
C TRP A 25 4.39 3.21 11.89
N ALA A 26 3.88 4.42 11.68
CA ALA A 26 3.35 5.29 12.73
C ALA A 26 1.81 5.36 12.59
N PRO A 27 1.04 4.44 13.21
CA PRO A 27 -0.41 4.39 13.07
C PRO A 27 -1.10 5.67 13.56
N GLY A 28 -2.27 5.96 12.99
CA GLY A 28 -3.12 7.07 13.38
C GLY A 28 -3.01 8.28 12.43
N GLU A 29 -3.95 9.20 12.59
CA GLU A 29 -4.06 10.39 11.73
C GLU A 29 -2.80 11.26 11.71
N ALA A 30 -2.09 11.36 12.84
CA ALA A 30 -0.86 12.16 12.90
C ALA A 30 0.23 11.56 12.00
N GLY A 31 0.47 10.26 12.10
CA GLY A 31 1.43 9.56 11.24
C GLY A 31 1.06 9.62 9.76
N ALA A 32 -0.24 9.49 9.44
CA ALA A 32 -0.73 9.61 8.07
C ALA A 32 -0.48 11.01 7.47
N ARG A 33 -0.71 12.07 8.26
CA ARG A 33 -0.49 13.46 7.83
C ARG A 33 0.99 13.77 7.66
N GLU A 34 1.84 13.32 8.57
CA GLU A 34 3.29 13.48 8.48
C GLU A 34 3.85 12.78 7.24
N LEU A 35 3.42 11.52 7.01
CA LEU A 35 3.83 10.77 5.83
C LEU A 35 3.38 11.43 4.52
N LEU A 36 2.14 11.95 4.47
CA LEU A 36 1.66 12.71 3.32
C LEU A 36 2.48 13.98 3.10
N ALA A 37 2.77 14.76 4.16
CA ALA A 37 3.56 15.97 4.05
C ALA A 37 4.97 15.67 3.50
N THR A 38 5.66 14.69 4.08
CA THR A 38 6.99 14.25 3.62
C THR A 38 6.95 13.84 2.15
N PHE A 39 5.93 13.08 1.74
CA PHE A 39 5.80 12.67 0.36
C PHE A 39 5.56 13.85 -0.59
N LEU A 40 4.74 14.82 -0.22
CA LEU A 40 4.47 16.00 -1.06
C LEU A 40 5.69 16.91 -1.19
N ASP A 41 6.52 16.99 -0.14
CA ASP A 41 7.71 17.85 -0.13
C ASP A 41 8.88 17.21 -0.90
N ASP A 42 9.14 15.90 -0.70
CA ASP A 42 10.33 15.24 -1.21
C ASP A 42 10.03 14.15 -2.27
N GLY A 43 8.96 13.37 -2.08
CA GLY A 43 8.68 12.17 -2.88
C GLY A 43 7.85 12.41 -4.14
N LEU A 44 7.06 13.50 -4.18
CA LEU A 44 6.18 13.76 -5.31
C LEU A 44 6.95 14.17 -6.57
N LYS A 45 8.01 14.94 -6.42
CA LYS A 45 8.88 15.31 -7.55
C LYS A 45 9.60 14.07 -8.09
N GLY A 46 9.40 13.78 -9.38
CA GLY A 46 9.94 12.58 -10.02
C GLY A 46 9.09 11.31 -9.83
N TYR A 47 7.91 11.44 -9.20
CA TYR A 47 7.01 10.31 -8.94
C TYR A 47 6.60 9.56 -10.22
N ALA A 48 6.33 10.25 -11.31
CA ALA A 48 5.86 9.63 -12.55
C ALA A 48 6.80 8.56 -13.12
N GLU A 49 8.10 8.69 -12.85
CA GLU A 49 9.14 7.74 -13.26
C GLU A 49 9.62 6.88 -12.09
N GLY A 50 9.82 7.50 -10.93
CA GLY A 50 10.38 6.85 -9.75
C GLY A 50 9.45 5.79 -9.14
N ARG A 51 8.13 5.92 -9.33
CA ARG A 51 7.16 4.93 -8.85
C ARG A 51 7.34 3.53 -9.42
N ASP A 52 7.93 3.42 -10.59
CA ASP A 52 8.18 2.13 -11.25
C ASP A 52 9.57 1.55 -10.89
N ARG A 53 10.29 2.22 -9.98
CA ARG A 53 11.63 1.89 -9.52
C ARG A 53 11.60 1.41 -8.06
N PRO A 54 11.55 0.07 -7.79
CA PRO A 54 11.51 -0.46 -6.42
C PRO A 54 12.79 -0.19 -5.61
N ASP A 55 13.88 0.18 -6.28
CA ASP A 55 15.14 0.58 -5.67
C ASP A 55 15.16 2.05 -5.18
N GLN A 56 14.09 2.81 -5.44
CA GLN A 56 13.98 4.23 -5.09
C GLN A 56 12.80 4.51 -4.14
N GLN A 57 12.91 5.59 -3.36
CA GLN A 57 11.90 5.99 -2.37
C GLN A 57 10.94 7.04 -2.96
N HIS A 58 10.23 6.70 -4.05
CA HIS A 58 9.29 7.57 -4.74
C HIS A 58 7.82 7.18 -4.57
N VAL A 59 7.47 6.37 -3.56
CA VAL A 59 6.09 5.96 -3.29
C VAL A 59 5.59 6.57 -1.99
N SER A 60 4.30 6.94 -1.94
CA SER A 60 3.72 7.65 -0.79
C SER A 60 3.57 6.79 0.47
N ARG A 61 3.54 5.46 0.34
CA ARG A 61 3.27 4.51 1.43
C ARG A 61 1.98 4.77 2.22
N LEU A 62 1.01 5.48 1.64
CA LEU A 62 -0.26 5.83 2.30
C LEU A 62 -1.29 4.70 2.31
N SER A 63 -1.02 3.56 1.68
CA SER A 63 -2.01 2.49 1.49
C SER A 63 -2.61 1.97 2.80
N ALA A 64 -1.80 1.74 3.83
CA ALA A 64 -2.27 1.29 5.13
C ALA A 64 -3.15 2.35 5.81
N HIS A 65 -2.72 3.61 5.83
CA HIS A 65 -3.47 4.72 6.40
C HIS A 65 -4.82 4.96 5.68
N LEU A 66 -4.82 4.84 4.36
CA LEU A 66 -6.05 4.91 3.55
C LEU A 66 -6.98 3.72 3.81
N HIS A 67 -6.41 2.51 4.01
CA HIS A 67 -7.19 1.31 4.30
C HIS A 67 -7.92 1.41 5.63
N TRP A 68 -7.22 1.89 6.67
CA TRP A 68 -7.79 2.02 8.02
C TRP A 68 -8.56 3.32 8.25
N GLY A 69 -8.66 4.20 7.22
CA GLY A 69 -9.39 5.46 7.33
C GLY A 69 -8.70 6.52 8.19
N GLU A 70 -7.41 6.37 8.46
CA GLU A 70 -6.59 7.33 9.19
C GLU A 70 -6.34 8.61 8.39
N ILE A 71 -6.50 8.52 7.07
CA ILE A 71 -6.55 9.66 6.15
C ILE A 71 -7.56 9.37 5.03
N SER A 72 -8.33 10.39 4.63
CA SER A 72 -9.28 10.19 3.54
C SER A 72 -8.63 10.43 2.17
N PRO A 73 -9.09 9.75 1.09
CA PRO A 73 -8.62 10.02 -0.27
C PRO A 73 -8.90 11.48 -0.70
N HIS A 74 -9.97 12.10 -0.20
CA HIS A 74 -10.24 13.51 -0.44
C HIS A 74 -9.15 14.42 0.13
N HIS A 75 -8.70 14.14 1.37
CA HIS A 75 -7.60 14.91 1.98
C HIS A 75 -6.32 14.78 1.15
N VAL A 76 -5.96 13.56 0.74
CA VAL A 76 -4.79 13.31 -0.13
C VAL A 76 -4.93 14.06 -1.45
N TRP A 77 -6.11 14.02 -2.07
CA TRP A 77 -6.40 14.72 -3.31
C TRP A 77 -6.17 16.22 -3.20
N TYR A 78 -6.82 16.88 -2.22
CA TYR A 78 -6.71 18.34 -2.05
C TYR A 78 -5.32 18.78 -1.64
N ALA A 79 -4.64 18.04 -0.75
CA ALA A 79 -3.27 18.35 -0.37
C ALA A 79 -2.32 18.30 -1.58
N THR A 80 -2.47 17.25 -2.43
CA THR A 80 -1.68 17.13 -3.68
C THR A 80 -1.97 18.28 -4.65
N ARG A 81 -3.25 18.59 -4.88
CA ARG A 81 -3.63 19.74 -5.74
C ARG A 81 -3.06 21.06 -5.23
N ASN A 82 -3.06 21.28 -3.93
CA ASN A 82 -2.47 22.47 -3.31
C ASN A 82 -0.94 22.50 -3.48
N ALA A 83 -0.25 21.36 -3.37
CA ALA A 83 1.19 21.27 -3.63
C ALA A 83 1.51 21.60 -5.10
N MET A 84 0.76 21.03 -6.05
CA MET A 84 0.90 21.35 -7.47
C MET A 84 0.71 22.84 -7.77
N ALA A 85 -0.34 23.46 -7.21
CA ALA A 85 -0.63 24.88 -7.41
C ALA A 85 0.50 25.78 -6.89
N ARG A 86 1.12 25.42 -5.75
CA ARG A 86 2.26 26.18 -5.21
C ARG A 86 3.55 26.01 -6.01
N ALA A 87 3.68 24.91 -6.73
CA ALA A 87 4.86 24.61 -7.53
C ALA A 87 4.81 25.16 -8.97
N GLU A 88 3.79 25.95 -9.31
CA GLU A 88 3.66 26.68 -10.59
C GLU A 88 3.93 25.81 -11.82
N GLY A 89 3.34 24.61 -11.86
CA GLY A 89 3.46 23.65 -12.98
C GLY A 89 4.63 22.67 -12.89
N VAL A 90 5.59 22.87 -12.00
CA VAL A 90 6.77 21.96 -11.87
C VAL A 90 6.35 20.54 -11.46
N LEU A 91 5.26 20.40 -10.70
CA LEU A 91 4.75 19.12 -10.21
C LEU A 91 3.54 18.58 -10.99
N ASP A 92 3.13 19.20 -12.08
CA ASP A 92 1.87 18.84 -12.75
C ASP A 92 1.87 17.39 -13.24
N ARG A 93 2.90 16.96 -13.95
CA ARG A 93 3.03 15.59 -14.44
C ARG A 93 3.03 14.55 -13.31
N ASP A 94 3.81 14.79 -12.27
CA ASP A 94 3.99 13.89 -11.14
C ASP A 94 2.74 13.84 -10.27
N GLY A 95 2.16 15.01 -9.97
CA GLY A 95 0.94 15.14 -9.20
C GLY A 95 -0.27 14.51 -9.90
N GLU A 96 -0.45 14.73 -11.20
CA GLU A 96 -1.52 14.06 -11.96
C GLU A 96 -1.35 12.55 -11.98
N LYS A 97 -0.11 12.06 -12.15
CA LYS A 97 0.17 10.62 -12.09
C LYS A 97 -0.18 10.04 -10.72
N PHE A 98 0.19 10.72 -9.63
CA PHE A 98 -0.15 10.29 -8.28
C PHE A 98 -1.67 10.32 -8.03
N LEU A 99 -2.36 11.38 -8.44
CA LEU A 99 -3.82 11.48 -8.30
C LEU A 99 -4.55 10.39 -9.07
N LYS A 100 -4.04 9.94 -10.23
CA LYS A 100 -4.58 8.77 -10.94
C LYS A 100 -4.52 7.49 -10.12
N GLU A 101 -3.45 7.30 -9.33
CA GLU A 101 -3.36 6.12 -8.46
C GLU A 101 -4.38 6.17 -7.31
N VAL A 102 -4.68 7.35 -6.78
CA VAL A 102 -5.78 7.54 -5.82
C VAL A 102 -7.13 7.19 -6.47
N LEU A 103 -7.35 7.60 -7.71
CA LEU A 103 -8.57 7.25 -8.48
C LEU A 103 -8.68 5.75 -8.76
N TRP A 104 -7.57 5.07 -9.08
CA TRP A 104 -7.57 3.61 -9.27
C TRP A 104 -8.04 2.86 -8.01
N ARG A 105 -7.68 3.35 -6.84
CA ARG A 105 -8.17 2.80 -5.58
C ARG A 105 -9.69 2.94 -5.47
N GLU A 106 -10.23 4.10 -5.75
CA GLU A 106 -11.70 4.33 -5.72
C GLU A 106 -12.41 3.50 -6.79
N PHE A 107 -11.82 3.35 -7.97
CA PHE A 107 -12.34 2.47 -9.01
C PHE A 107 -12.37 1.00 -8.57
N ALA A 108 -11.38 0.52 -7.82
CA ALA A 108 -11.39 -0.83 -7.26
C ALA A 108 -12.56 -1.03 -6.28
N TYR A 109 -12.88 -0.05 -5.44
CA TYR A 109 -14.08 -0.10 -4.58
C TYR A 109 -15.38 -0.10 -5.37
N HIS A 110 -15.44 0.69 -6.45
CA HIS A 110 -16.58 0.68 -7.37
C HIS A 110 -16.78 -0.72 -7.99
N LEU A 111 -15.71 -1.36 -8.45
CA LEU A 111 -15.78 -2.73 -8.97
C LEU A 111 -16.28 -3.71 -7.90
N LEU A 112 -15.74 -3.68 -6.69
CA LEU A 112 -16.16 -4.57 -5.61
C LEU A 112 -17.63 -4.37 -5.22
N HIS A 113 -18.13 -3.13 -5.28
CA HIS A 113 -19.54 -2.85 -5.02
C HIS A 113 -20.46 -3.49 -6.06
N HIS A 114 -20.12 -3.39 -7.35
CA HIS A 114 -20.94 -3.91 -8.44
C HIS A 114 -20.69 -5.41 -8.74
N VAL A 115 -19.54 -5.92 -8.34
CA VAL A 115 -19.11 -7.31 -8.57
C VAL A 115 -18.65 -7.94 -7.25
N PRO A 116 -19.58 -8.19 -6.31
CA PRO A 116 -19.23 -8.62 -4.95
C PRO A 116 -18.55 -9.98 -4.86
N HIS A 117 -18.66 -10.80 -5.90
CA HIS A 117 -17.99 -12.11 -5.98
C HIS A 117 -16.52 -12.02 -6.46
N PHE A 118 -16.06 -10.83 -6.85
CA PHE A 118 -14.72 -10.64 -7.43
C PHE A 118 -13.54 -11.11 -6.53
N PRO A 119 -13.63 -11.07 -5.18
CA PRO A 119 -12.57 -11.64 -4.34
C PRO A 119 -12.42 -13.16 -4.44
N ASP A 120 -13.51 -13.88 -4.78
CA ASP A 120 -13.56 -15.34 -4.76
C ASP A 120 -13.59 -15.98 -6.16
N LYS A 121 -14.03 -15.18 -7.16
CA LYS A 121 -14.21 -15.63 -8.55
C LYS A 121 -13.59 -14.66 -9.53
N PRO A 122 -13.13 -15.12 -10.69
CA PRO A 122 -12.64 -14.25 -11.75
C PRO A 122 -13.70 -13.23 -12.17
N PHE A 123 -13.27 -12.01 -12.49
CA PHE A 123 -14.15 -10.97 -13.03
C PHE A 123 -14.81 -11.41 -14.35
N LYS A 124 -14.06 -12.12 -15.18
CA LYS A 124 -14.55 -12.69 -16.44
C LYS A 124 -14.82 -14.18 -16.25
N PRO A 125 -16.07 -14.64 -16.42
CA PRO A 125 -16.45 -16.03 -16.20
C PRO A 125 -15.64 -17.05 -17.03
N GLU A 126 -15.14 -16.66 -18.20
CA GLU A 126 -14.30 -17.50 -19.05
C GLU A 126 -13.01 -17.99 -18.39
N TYR A 127 -12.58 -17.36 -17.28
CA TYR A 127 -11.41 -17.78 -16.50
C TYR A 127 -11.76 -18.68 -15.29
N GLU A 128 -13.03 -19.02 -15.07
CA GLU A 128 -13.41 -19.95 -13.99
C GLU A 128 -12.80 -21.33 -14.23
N ASP A 129 -12.75 -21.77 -15.49
CA ASP A 129 -12.19 -23.07 -15.89
C ASP A 129 -10.68 -23.04 -16.19
N PHE A 130 -9.98 -21.94 -15.80
CA PHE A 130 -8.54 -21.86 -16.01
C PHE A 130 -7.82 -22.98 -15.21
N PRO A 131 -6.91 -23.76 -15.85
CA PRO A 131 -6.28 -24.91 -15.21
C PRO A 131 -5.23 -24.51 -14.16
N TRP A 132 -5.70 -23.98 -13.04
CA TRP A 132 -4.83 -23.63 -11.91
C TRP A 132 -4.16 -24.89 -11.34
N VAL A 133 -2.85 -24.81 -11.19
CA VAL A 133 -2.08 -25.87 -10.54
C VAL A 133 -1.97 -25.58 -9.06
N VAL A 134 -2.38 -26.54 -8.22
CA VAL A 134 -2.17 -26.45 -6.77
C VAL A 134 -0.83 -27.10 -6.45
N ASP A 135 0.18 -26.25 -6.17
CA ASP A 135 1.52 -26.68 -5.79
C ASP A 135 1.87 -26.08 -4.42
N SER A 136 1.78 -26.89 -3.39
CA SER A 136 2.04 -26.46 -2.01
C SER A 136 3.52 -26.14 -1.75
N GLU A 137 4.47 -26.75 -2.45
CA GLU A 137 5.89 -26.48 -2.32
C GLU A 137 6.23 -25.12 -2.95
N ALA A 138 5.73 -24.86 -4.16
CA ALA A 138 5.90 -23.57 -4.84
C ALA A 138 5.27 -22.43 -4.02
N LEU A 139 4.06 -22.65 -3.44
CA LEU A 139 3.40 -21.69 -2.57
C LEU A 139 4.26 -21.35 -1.34
N GLN A 140 4.83 -22.36 -0.67
CA GLN A 140 5.69 -22.13 0.49
C GLN A 140 6.97 -21.39 0.12
N LYS A 141 7.60 -21.71 -1.02
CA LYS A 141 8.77 -20.97 -1.52
C LYS A 141 8.43 -19.50 -1.78
N TRP A 142 7.29 -19.26 -2.41
CA TRP A 142 6.81 -17.89 -2.65
C TRP A 142 6.56 -17.13 -1.35
N GLN A 143 5.82 -17.71 -0.41
CA GLN A 143 5.54 -17.10 0.90
C GLN A 143 6.80 -16.75 1.69
N ARG A 144 7.90 -17.52 1.51
CA ARG A 144 9.17 -17.32 2.20
C ARG A 144 10.16 -16.45 1.43
N GLY A 145 9.81 -15.99 0.22
CA GLY A 145 10.75 -15.27 -0.67
C GLY A 145 11.94 -16.15 -1.07
N GLN A 146 11.67 -17.37 -1.51
CA GLN A 146 12.64 -18.41 -1.87
C GLN A 146 12.31 -19.03 -3.23
N THR A 147 11.72 -18.26 -4.12
CA THR A 147 11.35 -18.73 -5.48
C THR A 147 12.54 -18.89 -6.41
N GLY A 148 13.64 -18.20 -6.12
CA GLY A 148 14.80 -18.07 -7.01
C GLY A 148 14.70 -16.91 -8.01
N TYR A 149 13.59 -16.16 -8.00
CA TYR A 149 13.43 -14.93 -8.75
C TYR A 149 13.75 -13.73 -7.84
N PRO A 150 14.90 -13.05 -8.02
CA PRO A 150 15.40 -12.07 -7.05
C PRO A 150 14.42 -10.96 -6.69
N ILE A 151 13.70 -10.41 -7.67
CA ILE A 151 12.74 -9.32 -7.44
C ILE A 151 11.52 -9.80 -6.65
N VAL A 152 11.01 -11.01 -6.93
CA VAL A 152 9.89 -11.61 -6.21
C VAL A 152 10.30 -11.90 -4.76
N ASP A 153 11.48 -12.51 -4.60
CA ASP A 153 11.99 -12.88 -3.28
C ASP A 153 12.28 -11.66 -2.41
N ALA A 154 12.82 -10.59 -3.00
CA ALA A 154 13.03 -9.32 -2.32
C ALA A 154 11.69 -8.70 -1.85
N GLY A 155 10.68 -8.63 -2.73
CA GLY A 155 9.37 -8.10 -2.40
C GLY A 155 8.68 -8.89 -1.29
N MET A 156 8.73 -10.22 -1.32
CA MET A 156 8.13 -11.07 -0.28
C MET A 156 8.83 -10.93 1.07
N ARG A 157 10.16 -10.78 1.08
CA ARG A 157 10.91 -10.54 2.32
C ARG A 157 10.66 -9.15 2.88
N GLU A 158 10.56 -8.13 2.03
CA GLU A 158 10.19 -6.78 2.45
C GLU A 158 8.78 -6.77 3.04
N LEU A 159 7.80 -7.40 2.38
CA LEU A 159 6.44 -7.54 2.87
C LEU A 159 6.41 -8.17 4.27
N TRP A 160 7.12 -9.27 4.46
CA TRP A 160 7.18 -9.96 5.76
C TRP A 160 7.82 -9.11 6.85
N ALA A 161 8.90 -8.40 6.52
CA ALA A 161 9.64 -7.61 7.49
C ALA A 161 8.96 -6.29 7.86
N THR A 162 8.29 -5.65 6.91
CA THR A 162 7.82 -4.26 7.03
C THR A 162 6.32 -4.06 6.80
N GLY A 163 5.64 -5.05 6.22
CA GLY A 163 4.26 -4.91 5.74
C GLY A 163 4.16 -4.11 4.42
N ILE A 164 5.27 -3.82 3.75
CA ILE A 164 5.31 -3.08 2.49
C ILE A 164 5.76 -4.02 1.37
N MET A 165 5.08 -3.93 0.24
CA MET A 165 5.53 -4.49 -1.02
C MET A 165 5.32 -3.43 -2.10
N HIS A 166 6.34 -3.23 -2.92
CA HIS A 166 6.23 -2.37 -4.09
C HIS A 166 5.19 -2.94 -5.07
N ASN A 167 4.35 -2.06 -5.63
CA ASN A 167 3.26 -2.43 -6.55
C ASN A 167 3.82 -2.95 -7.88
#